data_fde83707b6281ab85896559f1ee1083b
#
_entry.id   fde83707b6281ab85896559f1ee1083b
#
_cell.length_a   1.000
_cell.length_b   1.000
_cell.length_c   1.000
_cell.angle_alpha   90.00
_cell.angle_beta   90.00
_cell.angle_gamma   90.00
#
_symmetry.space_group_name_H-M   'P 1'
#
loop_
_entity.id
_entity.type
_entity.pdbx_description
1 polymer ?
#
loop_
_entity_poly.entity_id
_entity_poly.type
_entity_poly.pdbx_seq_one_letter_code
_entity_poly.pdbx_strand_id
1 'polypeptide(L)'
;MSKHTYNRNIEITHHAMQRLEERVKNYKGFKSWQELVRTARYKGRSEQNMTDAEYQWYSTHITNLHSSSQVRIMNGFAYLFMGNKGHARTLVTVIQVA
;
A
#
# COMPACT_ATOMS: atom_id res chain seq x y z
N MET A 1 -8.95 18.99 -13.85
CA MET A 1 -9.06 17.68 -14.43
C MET A 1 -8.83 16.62 -13.37
N SER A 2 -9.88 16.05 -12.92
CA SER A 2 -9.80 15.05 -11.87
C SER A 2 -8.99 13.83 -12.27
N LYS A 3 -8.98 13.48 -13.53
CA LYS A 3 -8.24 12.32 -14.00
C LYS A 3 -6.74 12.37 -13.68
N HIS A 4 -6.21 13.55 -13.51
CA HIS A 4 -4.81 13.70 -13.19
C HIS A 4 -4.47 13.13 -11.83
N THR A 5 -5.41 13.15 -10.90
CA THR A 5 -5.20 12.62 -9.56
C THR A 5 -4.92 11.13 -9.61
N TYR A 6 -5.65 10.42 -10.44
CA TYR A 6 -5.50 8.96 -10.53
C TYR A 6 -4.28 8.53 -11.30
N ASN A 7 -3.72 9.43 -12.11
CA ASN A 7 -2.58 9.09 -12.94
C ASN A 7 -1.25 9.48 -12.31
N ARG A 8 -1.28 10.05 -11.13
CA ARG A 8 -0.05 10.44 -10.45
C ARG A 8 0.71 9.21 -9.99
N ASN A 9 2.00 9.22 -10.26
CA ASN A 9 2.86 8.15 -9.81
C ASN A 9 2.99 8.16 -8.30
N ILE A 10 3.08 6.98 -7.73
CA ILE A 10 3.42 6.79 -6.34
C ILE A 10 4.93 6.71 -6.27
N GLU A 11 5.53 7.46 -5.37
CA GLU A 11 6.96 7.32 -5.12
C GLU A 11 7.19 5.98 -4.41
N ILE A 12 8.08 5.17 -4.95
CA ILE A 12 8.41 3.88 -4.33
C ILE A 12 9.82 4.01 -3.79
N THR A 13 9.97 3.96 -2.47
CA THR A 13 11.30 4.06 -1.88
C THR A 13 12.13 2.85 -2.28
N HIS A 14 13.44 2.99 -2.16
CA HIS A 14 14.34 1.88 -2.47
C HIS A 14 14.00 0.66 -1.61
N HIS A 15 13.76 0.88 -0.33
CA HIS A 15 13.36 -0.20 0.58
C HIS A 15 12.05 -0.86 0.14
N ALA A 16 11.07 -0.03 -0.25
CA ALA A 16 9.78 -0.56 -0.68
C ALA A 16 9.92 -1.39 -1.96
N MET A 17 10.73 -0.92 -2.92
CA MET A 17 10.96 -1.69 -4.14
C MET A 17 11.60 -3.03 -3.82
N GLN A 18 12.56 -3.05 -2.91
CA GLN A 18 13.18 -4.28 -2.48
C GLN A 18 12.14 -5.24 -1.88
N ARG A 19 11.23 -4.72 -1.05
CA ARG A 19 10.18 -5.55 -0.46
C ARG A 19 9.18 -6.06 -1.49
N LEU A 20 8.86 -5.23 -2.50
CA LEU A 20 8.00 -5.69 -3.58
C LEU A 20 8.64 -6.87 -4.31
N GLU A 21 9.90 -6.77 -4.64
CA GLU A 21 10.62 -7.83 -5.34
C GLU A 21 10.77 -9.09 -4.51
N GLU A 22 10.99 -8.94 -3.21
CA GLU A 22 11.18 -10.09 -2.31
C GLU A 22 9.88 -10.76 -1.95
N ARG A 23 8.81 -10.00 -1.72
CA ARG A 23 7.58 -10.51 -1.12
C ARG A 23 6.46 -10.69 -2.12
N VAL A 24 6.19 -9.66 -2.93
CA VAL A 24 5.18 -9.75 -3.97
C VAL A 24 5.72 -10.48 -5.18
N LYS A 25 6.99 -10.27 -5.47
CA LYS A 25 7.81 -10.97 -6.46
C LYS A 25 7.59 -10.50 -7.89
N ASN A 26 6.36 -10.23 -8.30
CA ASN A 26 6.11 -9.71 -9.63
C ASN A 26 4.80 -8.92 -9.61
N TYR A 27 4.58 -8.18 -10.67
CA TYR A 27 3.37 -7.38 -10.79
C TYR A 27 2.36 -8.02 -11.74
N LYS A 28 2.26 -9.33 -11.66
CA LYS A 28 1.38 -10.10 -12.53
C LYS A 28 -0.05 -9.53 -12.52
N GLY A 29 -0.61 -9.33 -13.69
CA GLY A 29 -1.93 -8.73 -13.83
C GLY A 29 -1.91 -7.22 -13.94
N PHE A 30 -0.74 -6.61 -13.76
CA PHE A 30 -0.56 -5.18 -13.88
C PHE A 30 0.53 -4.91 -14.91
N LYS A 31 0.57 -3.68 -15.41
CA LYS A 31 1.56 -3.33 -16.44
C LYS A 31 2.93 -3.06 -15.85
N SER A 32 3.00 -2.69 -14.57
CA SER A 32 4.25 -2.30 -13.94
C SER A 32 4.05 -2.29 -12.43
N TRP A 33 5.14 -2.14 -11.70
CA TRP A 33 5.07 -1.92 -10.26
C TRP A 33 4.26 -0.67 -9.92
N GLN A 34 4.38 0.39 -10.74
CA GLN A 34 3.61 1.61 -10.52
C GLN A 34 2.10 1.35 -10.58
N GLU A 35 1.66 0.60 -11.56
CA GLU A 35 0.25 0.30 -11.67
C GLU A 35 -0.23 -0.54 -10.51
N LEU A 36 0.55 -1.54 -10.12
CA LEU A 36 0.20 -2.38 -8.97
C LEU A 36 0.09 -1.53 -7.71
N VAL A 37 1.07 -0.68 -7.46
CA VAL A 37 1.11 0.13 -6.25
C VAL A 37 -0.01 1.16 -6.24
N ARG A 38 -0.30 1.79 -7.39
CA ARG A 38 -1.43 2.73 -7.47
C ARG A 38 -2.75 2.02 -7.22
N THR A 39 -2.90 0.82 -7.73
CA THR A 39 -4.12 0.05 -7.49
C THR A 39 -4.27 -0.26 -6.01
N ALA A 40 -3.18 -0.65 -5.35
CA ALA A 40 -3.21 -0.89 -3.91
C ALA A 40 -3.62 0.38 -3.16
N ARG A 41 -3.10 1.53 -3.56
CA ARG A 41 -3.38 2.80 -2.89
C ARG A 41 -4.85 3.19 -3.00
N TYR A 42 -5.44 2.99 -4.16
CA TYR A 42 -6.79 3.49 -4.41
C TYR A 42 -7.87 2.44 -4.28
N LYS A 43 -7.55 1.16 -4.45
CA LYS A 43 -8.54 0.09 -4.39
C LYS A 43 -8.28 -0.94 -3.30
N GLY A 44 -7.13 -0.88 -2.65
CA GLY A 44 -6.86 -1.76 -1.53
C GLY A 44 -7.78 -1.46 -0.36
N ARG A 45 -7.97 -2.44 0.50
CA ARG A 45 -8.83 -2.27 1.66
C ARG A 45 -8.12 -1.46 2.74
N SER A 46 -8.79 -0.39 3.18
CA SER A 46 -8.32 0.40 4.31
C SER A 46 -8.78 -0.27 5.60
N GLU A 47 -8.33 0.27 6.74
CA GLU A 47 -8.73 -0.32 8.03
C GLU A 47 -10.24 -0.34 8.23
N GLN A 48 -10.98 0.54 7.57
CA GLN A 48 -12.44 0.55 7.66
C GLN A 48 -13.09 -0.57 6.86
N ASN A 49 -12.36 -1.13 5.91
CA ASN A 49 -12.88 -2.14 4.99
C ASN A 49 -12.18 -3.49 5.14
N MET A 50 -11.31 -3.63 6.12
CA MET A 50 -10.61 -4.89 6.37
C MET A 50 -11.58 -5.95 6.88
N THR A 51 -11.28 -7.21 6.53
CA THR A 51 -11.94 -8.32 7.18
C THR A 51 -11.51 -8.39 8.63
N ASP A 52 -12.24 -9.17 9.44
CA ASP A 52 -11.89 -9.32 10.85
C ASP A 52 -10.48 -9.85 11.03
N ALA A 53 -10.09 -10.84 10.22
CA ALA A 53 -8.75 -11.40 10.29
C ALA A 53 -7.68 -10.39 9.90
N GLU A 54 -7.96 -9.60 8.87
CA GLU A 54 -7.03 -8.55 8.44
C GLU A 54 -6.89 -7.47 9.51
N TYR A 55 -8.00 -7.06 10.10
CA TYR A 55 -7.96 -6.03 11.13
C TYR A 55 -7.20 -6.52 12.37
N GLN A 56 -7.39 -7.79 12.72
CA GLN A 56 -6.69 -8.38 13.84
C GLN A 56 -5.17 -8.40 13.58
N TRP A 57 -4.78 -8.79 12.38
CA TRP A 57 -3.38 -8.74 11.98
C TRP A 57 -2.84 -7.31 12.04
N TYR A 58 -3.60 -6.38 11.47
CA TYR A 58 -3.23 -4.97 11.43
C TYR A 58 -3.02 -4.40 12.83
N SER A 59 -3.97 -4.62 13.73
CA SER A 59 -3.87 -4.06 15.08
C SER A 59 -2.75 -4.69 15.90
N THR A 60 -2.32 -5.91 15.54
CA THR A 60 -1.24 -6.59 16.23
C THR A 60 0.13 -6.16 15.69
N HIS A 61 0.25 -6.00 14.37
CA HIS A 61 1.56 -5.80 13.73
C HIS A 61 1.84 -4.35 13.36
N ILE A 62 0.82 -3.55 13.17
CA ILE A 62 0.99 -2.15 12.80
C ILE A 62 0.56 -1.30 14.00
N THR A 63 1.50 -1.00 14.87
CA THR A 63 1.14 -0.35 16.13
C THR A 63 1.49 1.13 16.15
N ASN A 64 2.56 1.60 15.81
CA ASN A 64 2.97 3.00 15.98
C ASN A 64 2.91 3.77 14.67
N LEU A 65 1.76 3.70 13.99
CA LEU A 65 1.60 4.42 12.74
C LEU A 65 1.66 5.92 12.94
N HIS A 66 2.45 6.56 12.11
CA HIS A 66 2.46 8.01 12.04
C HIS A 66 1.09 8.49 11.54
N SER A 67 0.66 9.67 11.98
CA SER A 67 -0.66 10.19 11.61
C SER A 67 -0.83 10.37 10.10
N SER A 68 0.26 10.55 9.36
CA SER A 68 0.20 10.67 7.91
C SER A 68 0.31 9.34 7.18
N SER A 69 0.40 8.24 7.91
CA SER A 69 0.54 6.92 7.30
C SER A 69 -0.82 6.33 6.97
N GLN A 70 -0.88 5.58 5.88
CA GLN A 70 -2.08 4.86 5.49
C GLN A 70 -1.69 3.46 5.08
N VAL A 71 -2.49 2.49 5.51
CA VAL A 71 -2.29 1.08 5.17
C VAL A 71 -3.38 0.64 4.21
N ARG A 72 -2.99 -0.07 3.18
CA ARG A 72 -3.94 -0.68 2.24
C ARG A 72 -3.59 -2.14 2.07
N ILE A 73 -4.58 -3.01 2.16
CA ILE A 73 -4.38 -4.44 1.99
C ILE A 73 -4.93 -4.87 0.64
N MET A 74 -4.10 -5.57 -0.12
CA MET A 74 -4.49 -6.08 -1.42
C MET A 74 -3.74 -7.39 -1.66
N ASN A 75 -4.49 -8.43 -2.02
CA ASN A 75 -3.93 -9.73 -2.41
C ASN A 75 -2.96 -10.32 -1.37
N GLY A 76 -3.29 -10.16 -0.10
CA GLY A 76 -2.50 -10.76 0.97
C GLY A 76 -1.28 -9.96 1.39
N PHE A 77 -1.16 -8.72 0.94
CA PHE A 77 -0.07 -7.84 1.33
C PHE A 77 -0.60 -6.52 1.84
N ALA A 78 0.08 -6.00 2.87
CA ALA A 78 -0.23 -4.68 3.42
C ALA A 78 0.78 -3.68 2.85
N TYR A 79 0.27 -2.65 2.22
CA TYR A 79 1.07 -1.59 1.60
C TYR A 79 1.01 -0.37 2.51
N LEU A 80 2.17 0.06 2.99
CA LEU A 80 2.25 1.22 3.89
C LEU A 80 2.65 2.45 3.11
N PHE A 81 1.74 3.42 3.07
CA PHE A 81 1.95 4.68 2.35
C PHE A 81 2.10 5.81 3.35
N MET A 82 2.93 6.78 2.99
CA MET A 82 3.10 8.01 3.76
C MET A 82 3.03 9.22 2.86
N GLY A 83 2.68 10.35 3.43
CA GLY A 83 2.62 11.59 2.70
C GLY A 83 1.89 12.66 3.50
N ASN A 84 1.70 13.80 2.90
CA ASN A 84 0.98 14.88 3.55
C ASN A 84 -0.50 14.55 3.59
N LYS A 85 -1.21 15.19 4.48
CA LYS A 85 -2.63 14.99 4.76
C LYS A 85 -3.43 14.53 3.55
N GLY A 86 -3.95 13.32 3.62
CA GLY A 86 -4.78 12.78 2.57
C GLY A 86 -4.08 12.46 1.25
N HIS A 87 -2.79 12.78 1.17
CA HIS A 87 -2.02 12.58 -0.06
C HIS A 87 -0.86 11.64 0.17
N ALA A 88 -1.18 10.45 0.67
CA ALA A 88 -0.16 9.43 0.92
C ALA A 88 0.30 8.85 -0.42
N ARG A 89 1.39 9.39 -0.96
CA ARG A 89 1.89 9.02 -2.27
C ARG A 89 3.26 8.37 -2.26
N THR A 90 3.77 8.06 -1.09
CA THR A 90 5.07 7.39 -0.99
C THR A 90 4.85 6.02 -0.39
N LEU A 91 5.18 4.99 -1.14
CA LEU A 91 5.17 3.63 -0.61
C LEU A 91 6.44 3.42 0.18
N VAL A 92 6.30 3.12 1.46
CA VAL A 92 7.43 2.99 2.38
C VAL A 92 7.85 1.54 2.54
N THR A 93 6.89 0.64 2.63
CA THR A 93 7.18 -0.78 2.77
C THR A 93 5.96 -1.61 2.42
N VAL A 94 6.20 -2.92 2.25
CA VAL A 94 5.15 -3.89 1.98
C VAL A 94 5.37 -5.06 2.92
N ILE A 95 4.30 -5.52 3.57
CA ILE A 95 4.38 -6.57 4.56
C ILE A 95 3.37 -7.66 4.20
N GLN A 96 3.80 -8.90 4.23
CA GLN A 96 2.90 -10.01 3.96
C GLN A 96 1.93 -10.18 5.13
N VAL A 97 0.65 -10.24 4.82
CA VAL A 97 -0.39 -10.47 5.82
C VAL A 97 -0.49 -11.97 6.03
N ALA A 98 -0.26 -12.38 7.26
CA ALA A 98 -0.27 -13.82 7.60
C ALA A 98 -1.69 -14.35 7.71
#